data_bfed8fd99e5e509266231e475f12be32
#
_entry.id   bfed8fd99e5e509266231e475f12be32
#
_cell.length_a   1.000
_cell.length_b   1.000
_cell.length_c   1.000
_cell.angle_alpha   90.00
_cell.angle_beta   90.00
_cell.angle_gamma   90.00
#
_symmetry.space_group_name_H-M   'P 1'
#
loop_
_entity.id
_entity.type
_entity.pdbx_description
1 polymer ?
#
loop_
_entity_poly.entity_id
_entity_poly.type
_entity_poly.pdbx_seq_one_letter_code
_entity_poly.pdbx_strand_id
1 'polypeptide(L)'
;LGNKIIQTLSSISTQTPWFFYIHIFDLHSPIIVPKNFSAEKFGKSKYEKMVSAIDYWIGEIIKNVDLENTLVVLTADHGDYIPVIELDNEIIDLEASDGQAKIDYIMWKLGNKIPAKLKPLKGKMRHILRDSRIKSNEDKMAGLNLSPYQKRVLLETSMVGGHRLYDDLIKVPLIFSGVNIPTNKKITQQVRHVDIFPTIEDVISLPKKNNIDG
;
A
#
# COMPACT_ATOMS: atom_id res chain seq x y z
N LEU A 1 -9.93 11.91 -4.60
CA LEU A 1 -9.24 11.88 -3.30
C LEU A 1 -8.14 12.94 -3.23
N GLY A 2 -7.21 12.98 -4.18
CA GLY A 2 -6.07 13.89 -4.18
C GLY A 2 -6.45 15.37 -4.11
N ASN A 3 -7.44 15.84 -4.86
CA ASN A 3 -7.91 17.23 -4.78
C ASN A 3 -8.35 17.63 -3.37
N LYS A 4 -9.03 16.72 -2.64
CA LYS A 4 -9.45 17.02 -1.26
C LYS A 4 -8.25 17.11 -0.32
N ILE A 5 -7.24 16.26 -0.50
CA ILE A 5 -5.98 16.32 0.26
C ILE A 5 -5.28 17.67 0.03
N ILE A 6 -5.15 18.10 -1.24
CA ILE A 6 -4.52 19.37 -1.61
C ILE A 6 -5.30 20.55 -0.99
N GLN A 7 -6.63 20.56 -1.09
CA GLN A 7 -7.46 21.60 -0.46
C GLN A 7 -7.28 21.66 1.06
N THR A 8 -7.26 20.49 1.73
CA THR A 8 -7.03 20.45 3.16
C THR A 8 -5.64 20.95 3.51
N LEU A 9 -4.61 20.50 2.78
CA LEU A 9 -3.22 20.95 2.98
C LEU A 9 -3.11 22.46 2.83
N SER A 10 -3.69 23.04 1.79
CA SER A 10 -3.69 24.50 1.58
C SER A 10 -4.36 25.27 2.72
N SER A 11 -5.35 24.69 3.39
CA SER A 11 -6.02 25.33 4.53
C SER A 11 -5.21 25.27 5.82
N ILE A 12 -4.45 24.19 6.06
CA ILE A 12 -3.66 24.02 7.28
C ILE A 12 -2.26 24.62 7.18
N SER A 13 -1.67 24.67 5.98
CA SER A 13 -0.30 25.20 5.77
C SER A 13 -0.15 26.68 6.12
N THR A 14 -1.24 27.43 6.27
CA THR A 14 -1.25 28.82 6.77
C THR A 14 -1.13 28.91 8.29
N GLN A 15 -1.25 27.81 9.01
CA GLN A 15 -1.20 27.72 10.47
C GLN A 15 0.05 26.93 10.87
N THR A 16 1.02 27.56 11.50
CA THR A 16 2.27 26.90 11.94
C THR A 16 2.33 26.83 13.47
N PRO A 17 2.85 25.72 14.04
CA PRO A 17 3.25 24.49 13.37
C PRO A 17 2.03 23.62 12.99
N TRP A 18 2.19 22.76 11.97
CA TRP A 18 1.14 21.81 11.58
C TRP A 18 1.71 20.41 11.38
N PHE A 19 0.83 19.42 11.51
CA PHE A 19 1.11 18.02 11.22
C PHE A 19 -0.03 17.45 10.38
N PHE A 20 0.30 16.77 9.27
CA PHE A 20 -0.69 16.17 8.39
C PHE A 20 -0.33 14.71 8.08
N TYR A 21 -1.16 13.79 8.56
CA TYR A 21 -1.03 12.37 8.28
C TYR A 21 -1.98 11.96 7.15
N ILE A 22 -1.43 11.36 6.11
CA ILE A 22 -2.19 10.87 4.96
C ILE A 22 -2.05 9.37 4.89
N HIS A 23 -3.17 8.64 5.00
CA HIS A 23 -3.20 7.20 4.81
C HIS A 23 -3.81 6.88 3.44
N ILE A 24 -2.97 6.36 2.52
CA ILE A 24 -3.37 5.97 1.17
C ILE A 24 -3.65 4.47 1.21
N PHE A 25 -4.90 4.07 0.98
CA PHE A 25 -5.37 2.70 1.08
C PHE A 25 -5.60 2.04 -0.29
N ASP A 26 -5.26 2.72 -1.37
CA ASP A 26 -5.66 2.35 -2.73
C ASP A 26 -4.89 1.13 -3.28
N LEU A 27 -3.74 0.78 -2.69
CA LEU A 27 -2.99 -0.45 -3.03
C LEU A 27 -3.53 -1.70 -2.31
N HIS A 28 -4.42 -1.54 -1.33
CA HIS A 28 -5.02 -2.70 -0.67
C HIS A 28 -6.06 -3.35 -1.58
N SER A 29 -6.01 -4.69 -1.69
CA SER A 29 -6.99 -5.46 -2.49
C SER A 29 -8.42 -5.29 -1.93
N PRO A 30 -9.44 -5.12 -2.80
CA PRO A 30 -9.40 -5.16 -4.27
C PRO A 30 -8.90 -3.84 -4.88
N ILE A 31 -7.92 -3.92 -5.79
CA ILE A 31 -7.36 -2.76 -6.47
C ILE A 31 -8.32 -2.28 -7.57
N ILE A 32 -8.78 -1.03 -7.46
CA ILE A 32 -9.70 -0.41 -8.43
C ILE A 32 -8.98 0.74 -9.13
N VAL A 33 -8.40 0.44 -10.28
CA VAL A 33 -7.63 1.40 -11.07
C VAL A 33 -8.53 2.53 -11.60
N PRO A 34 -8.18 3.80 -11.39
CA PRO A 34 -8.90 4.93 -11.98
C PRO A 34 -8.83 4.89 -13.51
N LYS A 35 -9.92 5.28 -14.19
CA LYS A 35 -10.03 5.20 -15.66
C LYS A 35 -8.90 5.92 -16.41
N ASN A 36 -8.44 7.07 -15.92
CA ASN A 36 -7.34 7.83 -16.51
C ASN A 36 -5.95 7.16 -16.35
N PHE A 37 -5.83 6.11 -15.52
CA PHE A 37 -4.63 5.31 -15.36
C PHE A 37 -4.77 3.88 -15.90
N SER A 38 -5.82 3.57 -16.68
CA SER A 38 -6.07 2.22 -17.19
C SER A 38 -5.18 1.82 -18.37
N ALA A 39 -4.55 2.77 -19.06
CA ALA A 39 -3.70 2.51 -20.23
C ALA A 39 -2.38 1.81 -19.85
N GLU A 40 -1.80 1.04 -20.78
CA GLU A 40 -0.55 0.28 -20.57
C GLU A 40 0.66 1.14 -20.23
N LYS A 41 0.69 2.41 -20.67
CA LYS A 41 1.78 3.33 -20.32
C LYS A 41 1.93 3.57 -18.82
N PHE A 42 0.92 3.24 -18.02
CA PHE A 42 0.93 3.37 -16.57
C PHE A 42 1.30 2.06 -15.84
N GLY A 43 1.49 0.99 -16.57
CA GLY A 43 1.85 -0.33 -16.06
C GLY A 43 1.12 -1.45 -16.77
N LYS A 44 1.63 -2.67 -16.64
CA LYS A 44 1.08 -3.86 -17.27
C LYS A 44 0.02 -4.55 -16.38
N SER A 45 0.16 -4.45 -15.06
CA SER A 45 -0.77 -4.99 -14.06
C SER A 45 -1.63 -3.90 -13.40
N LYS A 46 -2.69 -4.29 -12.71
CA LYS A 46 -3.52 -3.36 -11.93
C LYS A 46 -2.73 -2.70 -10.82
N TYR A 47 -1.84 -3.47 -10.18
CA TYR A 47 -0.98 -2.97 -9.12
C TYR A 47 -0.06 -1.84 -9.64
N GLU A 48 0.66 -2.06 -10.75
CA GLU A 48 1.54 -1.05 -11.34
C GLU A 48 0.78 0.21 -11.76
N LYS A 49 -0.41 0.04 -12.37
CA LYS A 49 -1.29 1.15 -12.74
C LYS A 49 -1.74 1.96 -11.54
N MET A 50 -2.02 1.30 -10.42
CA MET A 50 -2.39 1.98 -9.18
C MET A 50 -1.18 2.67 -8.54
N VAL A 51 0.01 2.06 -8.55
CA VAL A 51 1.26 2.72 -8.12
C VAL A 51 1.50 3.99 -8.93
N SER A 52 1.32 3.94 -10.25
CA SER A 52 1.44 5.13 -11.12
C SER A 52 0.41 6.21 -10.79
N ALA A 53 -0.81 5.83 -10.42
CA ALA A 53 -1.84 6.78 -9.98
C ALA A 53 -1.49 7.43 -8.64
N ILE A 54 -0.96 6.66 -7.70
CA ILE A 54 -0.52 7.16 -6.39
C ILE A 54 0.69 8.08 -6.54
N ASP A 55 1.68 7.69 -7.34
CA ASP A 55 2.87 8.49 -7.63
C ASP A 55 2.49 9.86 -8.22
N TYR A 56 1.58 9.87 -9.19
CA TYR A 56 1.04 11.12 -9.72
C TYR A 56 0.44 12.01 -8.63
N TRP A 57 -0.39 11.45 -7.73
CA TRP A 57 -1.02 12.22 -6.68
C TRP A 57 -0.05 12.67 -5.60
N ILE A 58 0.96 11.86 -5.26
CA ILE A 58 2.06 12.27 -4.37
C ILE A 58 2.79 13.47 -4.98
N GLY A 59 3.10 13.40 -6.28
CA GLY A 59 3.72 14.53 -6.99
C GLY A 59 2.88 15.81 -6.93
N GLU A 60 1.56 15.70 -7.16
CA GLU A 60 0.66 16.86 -7.06
C GLU A 60 0.55 17.40 -5.62
N ILE A 61 0.56 16.54 -4.62
CA ILE A 61 0.56 16.96 -3.20
C ILE A 61 1.87 17.71 -2.86
N ILE A 62 3.02 17.16 -3.25
CA ILE A 62 4.33 17.75 -2.95
C ILE A 62 4.50 19.12 -3.58
N LYS A 63 3.93 19.37 -4.78
CA LYS A 63 3.94 20.72 -5.40
C LYS A 63 3.27 21.79 -4.54
N ASN A 64 2.42 21.39 -3.60
CA ASN A 64 1.72 22.29 -2.67
C ASN A 64 2.34 22.32 -1.28
N VAL A 65 3.55 21.78 -1.11
CA VAL A 65 4.30 21.75 0.15
C VAL A 65 5.54 22.62 0.02
N ASP A 66 5.74 23.51 0.98
CA ASP A 66 7.00 24.24 1.11
C ASP A 66 8.06 23.32 1.74
N LEU A 67 8.90 22.70 0.90
CA LEU A 67 9.95 21.78 1.33
C LEU A 67 11.12 22.45 2.06
N GLU A 68 11.26 23.77 2.00
CA GLU A 68 12.27 24.49 2.78
C GLU A 68 11.91 24.53 4.27
N ASN A 69 10.60 24.48 4.59
CA ASN A 69 10.07 24.57 5.93
C ASN A 69 9.25 23.34 6.36
N THR A 70 9.17 22.32 5.53
CA THR A 70 8.38 21.11 5.80
C THR A 70 9.21 19.85 5.65
N LEU A 71 9.09 18.94 6.61
CA LEU A 71 9.58 17.57 6.49
C LEU A 71 8.47 16.68 5.94
N VAL A 72 8.75 15.97 4.85
CA VAL A 72 7.88 14.95 4.27
C VAL A 72 8.47 13.58 4.53
N VAL A 73 7.67 12.68 5.08
CA VAL A 73 8.04 11.27 5.30
C VAL A 73 7.07 10.39 4.54
N LEU A 74 7.59 9.53 3.66
CA LEU A 74 6.83 8.53 2.92
C LEU A 74 7.26 7.14 3.35
N THR A 75 6.29 6.33 3.76
CA THR A 75 6.51 4.91 4.11
C THR A 75 5.24 4.10 3.87
N ALA A 76 5.31 2.79 4.12
CA ALA A 76 4.13 1.92 4.19
C ALA A 76 4.13 1.20 5.54
N ASP A 77 2.97 0.74 5.99
CA ASP A 77 2.78 -0.05 7.22
C ASP A 77 3.28 -1.49 7.06
N HIS A 78 3.08 -2.08 5.87
CA HIS A 78 3.60 -3.38 5.45
C HIS A 78 3.63 -3.48 3.93
N GLY A 79 4.29 -4.51 3.41
CA GLY A 79 4.22 -4.90 2.01
C GLY A 79 2.98 -5.75 1.71
N ASP A 80 2.85 -6.19 0.46
CA ASP A 80 1.74 -7.06 0.05
C ASP A 80 2.21 -8.12 -0.96
N TYR A 81 1.44 -9.20 -1.07
CA TYR A 81 1.61 -10.18 -2.14
C TYR A 81 0.88 -9.71 -3.39
N ILE A 82 1.65 -9.42 -4.41
CA ILE A 82 1.11 -9.01 -5.70
C ILE A 82 0.84 -10.27 -6.52
N PRO A 83 -0.41 -10.63 -6.82
CA PRO A 83 -0.75 -11.86 -7.54
C PRO A 83 -0.48 -11.72 -9.05
N VAL A 84 0.76 -11.39 -9.38
CA VAL A 84 1.22 -11.15 -10.75
C VAL A 84 2.51 -11.94 -10.97
N ILE A 85 2.57 -12.64 -12.09
CA ILE A 85 3.81 -13.30 -12.54
C ILE A 85 4.12 -12.92 -13.97
N GLU A 86 5.40 -12.86 -14.29
CA GLU A 86 5.89 -12.72 -15.65
C GLU A 86 6.43 -14.08 -16.10
N LEU A 87 5.89 -14.62 -17.20
CA LEU A 87 6.27 -15.86 -17.84
C LEU A 87 6.39 -15.64 -19.35
N ASP A 88 7.53 -15.97 -19.93
CA ASP A 88 7.79 -15.86 -21.39
C ASP A 88 7.38 -14.49 -21.98
N ASN A 89 7.68 -13.39 -21.26
CA ASN A 89 7.29 -12.01 -21.59
C ASN A 89 5.77 -11.72 -21.50
N GLU A 90 4.98 -12.66 -21.02
CA GLU A 90 3.57 -12.43 -20.72
C GLU A 90 3.35 -12.17 -19.24
N ILE A 91 2.50 -11.20 -18.93
CA ILE A 91 2.09 -10.90 -17.56
C ILE A 91 0.78 -11.61 -17.28
N ILE A 92 0.81 -12.49 -16.28
CA ILE A 92 -0.36 -13.18 -15.74
C ILE A 92 -0.77 -12.45 -14.46
N ASP A 93 -1.83 -11.64 -14.55
CA ASP A 93 -2.45 -10.95 -13.41
C ASP A 93 -3.64 -11.80 -12.95
N LEU A 94 -3.51 -12.37 -11.74
CA LEU A 94 -4.54 -13.22 -11.13
C LEU A 94 -5.51 -12.42 -10.25
N GLU A 95 -5.38 -11.12 -10.21
CA GLU A 95 -6.31 -10.31 -9.46
C GLU A 95 -7.72 -10.36 -10.07
N ALA A 96 -8.73 -10.17 -9.21
CA ALA A 96 -10.12 -10.22 -9.63
C ALA A 96 -10.41 -9.23 -10.77
N SER A 97 -11.32 -9.59 -11.68
CA SER A 97 -11.81 -8.67 -12.70
C SER A 97 -12.35 -7.39 -12.06
N ASP A 98 -12.43 -6.29 -12.82
CA ASP A 98 -12.94 -5.01 -12.28
C ASP A 98 -14.35 -5.12 -11.68
N GLY A 99 -15.20 -5.97 -12.25
CA GLY A 99 -16.52 -6.25 -11.69
C GLY A 99 -16.44 -6.96 -10.34
N GLN A 100 -15.61 -7.96 -10.23
CA GLN A 100 -15.39 -8.71 -8.98
C GLN A 100 -14.74 -7.83 -7.92
N ALA A 101 -13.75 -7.01 -8.30
CA ALA A 101 -13.10 -6.07 -7.38
C ALA A 101 -14.09 -5.06 -6.79
N LYS A 102 -15.04 -4.55 -7.59
CA LYS A 102 -16.12 -3.67 -7.10
C LYS A 102 -17.06 -4.39 -6.13
N ILE A 103 -17.44 -5.64 -6.44
CA ILE A 103 -18.28 -6.45 -5.55
C ILE A 103 -17.55 -6.69 -4.22
N ASP A 104 -16.28 -7.08 -4.26
CA ASP A 104 -15.47 -7.32 -3.08
C ASP A 104 -15.34 -6.04 -2.23
N TYR A 105 -15.15 -4.87 -2.85
CA TYR A 105 -15.13 -3.57 -2.17
C TYR A 105 -16.47 -3.25 -1.50
N ILE A 106 -17.60 -3.47 -2.20
CA ILE A 106 -18.93 -3.25 -1.64
C ILE A 106 -19.17 -4.20 -0.46
N MET A 107 -18.83 -5.48 -0.60
CA MET A 107 -18.96 -6.48 0.45
C MET A 107 -18.07 -6.17 1.67
N TRP A 108 -16.87 -5.66 1.45
CA TRP A 108 -16.00 -5.17 2.52
C TRP A 108 -16.62 -3.98 3.25
N LYS A 109 -17.10 -2.99 2.52
CA LYS A 109 -17.74 -1.79 3.07
C LYS A 109 -19.02 -2.11 3.86
N LEU A 110 -19.86 -2.98 3.32
CA LEU A 110 -21.06 -3.47 4.00
C LEU A 110 -20.72 -4.34 5.21
N GLY A 111 -19.68 -5.19 5.07
CA GLY A 111 -19.24 -6.08 6.14
C GLY A 111 -18.76 -5.36 7.39
N ASN A 112 -18.33 -4.10 7.30
CA ASN A 112 -17.97 -3.28 8.46
C ASN A 112 -19.20 -2.76 9.24
N LYS A 113 -20.40 -2.80 8.63
CA LYS A 113 -21.66 -2.42 9.26
C LYS A 113 -22.45 -3.62 9.84
N ILE A 114 -21.92 -4.85 9.75
CA ILE A 114 -22.61 -6.06 10.23
C ILE A 114 -22.61 -6.09 11.76
N PRO A 115 -23.79 -6.29 12.39
CA PRO A 115 -23.91 -6.42 13.84
C PRO A 115 -23.00 -7.53 14.40
N ALA A 116 -22.53 -7.35 15.62
CA ALA A 116 -21.59 -8.29 16.29
C ALA A 116 -22.09 -9.75 16.31
N LYS A 117 -23.40 -9.98 16.41
CA LYS A 117 -24.03 -11.31 16.40
C LYS A 117 -23.83 -12.09 15.08
N LEU A 118 -23.62 -11.40 13.97
CA LEU A 118 -23.43 -12.01 12.64
C LEU A 118 -21.96 -12.13 12.21
N LYS A 119 -21.00 -11.70 13.04
CA LYS A 119 -19.56 -11.81 12.78
C LYS A 119 -19.08 -13.24 12.49
N PRO A 120 -19.58 -14.30 13.19
CA PRO A 120 -19.17 -15.69 12.88
C PRO A 120 -19.57 -16.14 11.48
N LEU A 121 -20.75 -15.69 10.98
CA LEU A 121 -21.23 -16.01 9.64
C LEU A 121 -20.35 -15.34 8.57
N LYS A 122 -19.92 -14.10 8.82
CA LYS A 122 -18.95 -13.37 7.97
C LYS A 122 -17.63 -14.13 7.86
N GLY A 123 -17.13 -14.69 8.96
CA GLY A 123 -15.92 -15.51 8.98
C GLY A 123 -16.03 -16.74 8.08
N LYS A 124 -17.12 -17.50 8.20
CA LYS A 124 -17.39 -18.69 7.37
C LYS A 124 -17.47 -18.34 5.87
N MET A 125 -18.22 -17.29 5.51
CA MET A 125 -18.29 -16.82 4.11
C MET A 125 -16.91 -16.41 3.56
N ARG A 126 -16.11 -15.71 4.36
CA ARG A 126 -14.76 -15.34 3.98
C ARG A 126 -13.89 -16.57 3.70
N HIS A 127 -13.96 -17.61 4.52
CA HIS A 127 -13.22 -18.85 4.30
C HIS A 127 -13.66 -19.55 3.02
N ILE A 128 -14.96 -19.68 2.76
CA ILE A 128 -15.48 -20.30 1.53
C ILE A 128 -15.02 -19.54 0.28
N LEU A 129 -15.13 -18.23 0.27
CA LEU A 129 -14.67 -17.40 -0.85
C LEU A 129 -13.16 -17.51 -1.06
N ARG A 130 -12.39 -17.56 0.01
CA ARG A 130 -10.95 -17.79 -0.02
C ARG A 130 -10.61 -19.15 -0.65
N ASP A 131 -11.19 -20.21 -0.14
CA ASP A 131 -10.88 -21.57 -0.59
C ASP A 131 -11.26 -21.76 -2.07
N SER A 132 -12.37 -21.17 -2.51
CA SER A 132 -12.75 -21.11 -3.92
C SER A 132 -11.74 -20.34 -4.77
N ARG A 133 -11.19 -19.21 -4.27
CA ARG A 133 -10.17 -18.43 -4.97
C ARG A 133 -8.84 -19.16 -5.05
N ILE A 134 -8.40 -19.81 -3.96
CA ILE A 134 -7.19 -20.63 -3.94
C ILE A 134 -7.29 -21.72 -5.00
N LYS A 135 -8.40 -22.48 -5.01
CA LYS A 135 -8.63 -23.53 -5.99
C LYS A 135 -8.62 -23.02 -7.42
N SER A 136 -9.27 -21.89 -7.68
CA SER A 136 -9.25 -21.26 -9.01
C SER A 136 -7.85 -20.83 -9.43
N ASN A 137 -7.01 -20.37 -8.50
CA ASN A 137 -5.63 -20.02 -8.79
C ASN A 137 -4.76 -21.26 -9.00
N GLU A 138 -4.95 -22.32 -8.21
CA GLU A 138 -4.28 -23.61 -8.43
C GLU A 138 -4.57 -24.17 -9.82
N ASP A 139 -5.83 -24.14 -10.26
CA ASP A 139 -6.23 -24.59 -11.60
C ASP A 139 -5.54 -23.76 -12.71
N LYS A 140 -5.42 -22.44 -12.54
CA LYS A 140 -4.72 -21.55 -13.49
C LYS A 140 -3.22 -21.78 -13.53
N MET A 141 -2.62 -22.21 -12.40
CA MET A 141 -1.20 -22.53 -12.31
C MET A 141 -0.85 -23.94 -12.75
N ALA A 142 -1.86 -24.79 -12.98
CA ALA A 142 -1.65 -26.15 -13.42
C ALA A 142 -0.91 -26.17 -14.78
N GLY A 143 0.25 -26.81 -14.81
CA GLY A 143 1.09 -26.86 -16.02
C GLY A 143 2.12 -25.74 -16.16
N LEU A 144 2.11 -24.71 -15.29
CA LEU A 144 3.12 -23.66 -15.29
C LEU A 144 4.36 -24.07 -14.48
N ASN A 145 5.54 -23.85 -15.05
CA ASN A 145 6.81 -24.10 -14.34
C ASN A 145 7.16 -22.93 -13.40
N LEU A 146 6.49 -22.87 -12.26
CA LEU A 146 6.60 -21.77 -11.29
C LEU A 146 7.63 -22.08 -10.21
N SER A 147 8.42 -21.08 -9.85
CA SER A 147 9.29 -21.13 -8.67
C SER A 147 8.46 -21.25 -7.37
N PRO A 148 9.06 -21.72 -6.27
CA PRO A 148 8.38 -21.75 -4.95
C PRO A 148 7.86 -20.37 -4.52
N TYR A 149 8.59 -19.30 -4.84
CA TYR A 149 8.18 -17.92 -4.56
C TYR A 149 6.91 -17.55 -5.34
N GLN A 150 6.90 -17.76 -6.66
CA GLN A 150 5.76 -17.47 -7.51
C GLN A 150 4.50 -18.25 -7.06
N LYS A 151 4.66 -19.56 -6.75
CA LYS A 151 3.55 -20.37 -6.19
C LYS A 151 3.01 -19.76 -4.90
N ARG A 152 3.89 -19.33 -3.99
CA ARG A 152 3.50 -18.70 -2.73
C ARG A 152 2.73 -17.39 -2.97
N VAL A 153 3.25 -16.50 -3.80
CA VAL A 153 2.61 -15.21 -4.12
C VAL A 153 1.22 -15.42 -4.73
N LEU A 154 1.07 -16.42 -5.60
CA LEU A 154 -0.18 -16.69 -6.28
C LEU A 154 -1.24 -17.37 -5.40
N LEU A 155 -0.83 -18.17 -4.44
CA LEU A 155 -1.74 -18.88 -3.52
C LEU A 155 -2.12 -18.04 -2.30
N GLU A 156 -1.19 -17.21 -1.84
CA GLU A 156 -1.40 -16.39 -0.66
C GLU A 156 -1.96 -15.03 -1.04
N THR A 157 -3.27 -14.95 -1.12
CA THR A 157 -3.93 -13.65 -1.25
C THR A 157 -3.83 -12.89 0.08
N SER A 158 -3.58 -11.60 0.01
CA SER A 158 -3.46 -10.65 1.15
C SER A 158 -4.63 -10.70 2.15
N MET A 159 -5.76 -11.28 1.77
CA MET A 159 -6.93 -11.45 2.65
C MET A 159 -6.75 -12.50 3.75
N VAL A 160 -5.62 -13.19 3.76
CA VAL A 160 -5.41 -14.28 4.71
C VAL A 160 -4.33 -13.89 5.67
N GLY A 161 -4.73 -13.28 6.77
CA GLY A 161 -3.88 -12.99 7.92
C GLY A 161 -3.07 -14.19 8.44
N GLY A 162 -2.10 -14.61 7.66
CA GLY A 162 -1.00 -15.44 8.12
C GLY A 162 0.08 -14.48 8.59
N HIS A 163 0.45 -14.55 9.85
CA HIS A 163 1.58 -13.81 10.43
C HIS A 163 2.89 -14.32 9.84
N ARG A 164 3.19 -13.92 8.60
CA ARG A 164 4.40 -14.33 7.90
C ARG A 164 5.33 -13.14 7.79
N LEU A 165 6.59 -13.35 8.14
CA LEU A 165 7.63 -12.34 8.15
C LEU A 165 8.57 -12.52 6.95
N TYR A 166 7.98 -12.66 5.75
CA TYR A 166 8.76 -12.65 4.52
C TYR A 166 9.13 -11.23 4.13
N ASP A 167 10.25 -11.06 3.46
CA ASP A 167 10.76 -9.77 3.00
C ASP A 167 9.71 -8.96 2.24
N ASP A 168 8.90 -9.61 1.42
CA ASP A 168 7.84 -8.97 0.63
C ASP A 168 6.79 -8.26 1.49
N LEU A 169 6.61 -8.71 2.74
CA LEU A 169 5.63 -8.15 3.67
C LEU A 169 6.23 -7.18 4.68
N ILE A 170 7.52 -7.32 4.99
CA ILE A 170 8.17 -6.50 6.03
C ILE A 170 9.10 -5.43 5.47
N LYS A 171 9.50 -5.55 4.18
CA LYS A 171 10.41 -4.62 3.53
C LYS A 171 9.60 -3.55 2.79
N VAL A 172 9.57 -2.37 3.36
CA VAL A 172 8.80 -1.23 2.85
C VAL A 172 9.70 -0.05 2.47
N PRO A 173 9.26 0.84 1.58
CA PRO A 173 9.99 2.06 1.30
C PRO A 173 9.99 2.97 2.54
N LEU A 174 11.08 3.71 2.71
CA LEU A 174 11.16 4.81 3.68
C LEU A 174 11.94 5.95 3.04
N ILE A 175 11.27 7.08 2.85
CA ILE A 175 11.83 8.27 2.20
C ILE A 175 11.59 9.47 3.10
N PHE A 176 12.66 10.24 3.34
CA PHE A 176 12.61 11.55 3.97
C PHE A 176 12.94 12.60 2.92
N SER A 177 12.22 13.69 2.89
CA SER A 177 12.45 14.81 1.97
C SER A 177 12.05 16.14 2.63
N GLY A 178 12.70 17.21 2.23
CA GLY A 178 12.40 18.57 2.72
C GLY A 178 13.44 19.10 3.70
N VAL A 179 12.97 19.87 4.67
CA VAL A 179 13.84 20.62 5.60
C VAL A 179 14.88 19.72 6.29
N ASN A 180 16.14 20.16 6.31
CA ASN A 180 17.27 19.48 6.92
C ASN A 180 17.62 18.08 6.36
N ILE A 181 17.02 17.68 5.23
CA ILE A 181 17.32 16.40 4.60
C ILE A 181 18.30 16.59 3.44
N PRO A 182 19.47 15.90 3.44
CA PRO A 182 20.40 15.96 2.32
C PRO A 182 19.80 15.29 1.07
N THR A 183 19.96 15.94 -0.08
CA THR A 183 19.48 15.42 -1.36
C THR A 183 20.31 14.23 -1.83
N ASN A 184 19.68 13.30 -2.57
CA ASN A 184 20.31 12.16 -3.23
C ASN A 184 21.12 11.21 -2.32
N LYS A 185 20.83 11.18 -1.02
CA LYS A 185 21.47 10.26 -0.08
C LYS A 185 20.68 8.97 0.03
N LYS A 186 21.33 7.84 -0.21
CA LYS A 186 20.77 6.50 0.02
C LYS A 186 21.38 5.89 1.28
N ILE A 187 20.52 5.47 2.21
CA ILE A 187 20.91 4.72 3.40
C ILE A 187 20.80 3.22 3.06
N THR A 188 21.86 2.46 3.26
CA THR A 188 21.93 1.02 2.97
C THR A 188 21.83 0.15 4.22
N GLN A 189 21.99 0.76 5.40
CA GLN A 189 21.80 0.10 6.68
C GLN A 189 20.33 -0.25 6.86
N GLN A 190 20.06 -1.35 7.54
CA GLN A 190 18.71 -1.72 7.92
C GLN A 190 18.15 -0.72 8.94
N VAL A 191 16.97 -0.21 8.66
CA VAL A 191 16.18 0.66 9.56
C VAL A 191 14.82 0.02 9.81
N ARG A 192 14.13 0.44 10.86
CA ARG A 192 12.83 -0.10 11.30
C ARG A 192 11.83 1.02 11.48
N HIS A 193 10.54 0.71 11.49
CA HIS A 193 9.49 1.71 11.73
C HIS A 193 9.66 2.47 13.05
N VAL A 194 10.17 1.81 14.08
CA VAL A 194 10.43 2.45 15.39
C VAL A 194 11.46 3.57 15.29
N ASP A 195 12.34 3.53 14.28
CA ASP A 195 13.37 4.55 14.06
C ASP A 195 12.80 5.83 13.40
N ILE A 196 11.56 5.80 12.88
CA ILE A 196 10.96 6.96 12.18
C ILE A 196 10.73 8.13 13.13
N PHE A 197 10.10 7.87 14.28
CA PHE A 197 9.75 8.92 15.23
C PHE A 197 10.98 9.65 15.80
N PRO A 198 12.01 8.96 16.35
CA PRO A 198 13.22 9.64 16.82
C PRO A 198 13.99 10.34 15.69
N THR A 199 13.95 9.81 14.45
CA THR A 199 14.53 10.51 13.29
C THR A 199 13.80 11.82 13.00
N ILE A 200 12.48 11.84 13.07
CA ILE A 200 11.70 13.07 12.91
C ILE A 200 12.09 14.08 13.99
N GLU A 201 12.13 13.67 15.27
CA GLU A 201 12.51 14.55 16.38
C GLU A 201 13.91 15.18 16.16
N ASP A 202 14.86 14.38 15.68
CA ASP A 202 16.23 14.87 15.40
C ASP A 202 16.26 15.86 14.23
N VAL A 203 15.59 15.53 13.13
CA VAL A 203 15.55 16.36 11.91
C VAL A 203 14.92 17.73 12.15
N ILE A 204 13.83 17.79 12.92
CA ILE A 204 13.14 19.07 13.23
C ILE A 204 13.59 19.69 14.56
N SER A 205 14.69 19.17 15.14
CA SER A 205 15.33 19.70 16.34
C SER A 205 14.40 19.78 17.57
N LEU A 206 13.55 18.79 17.76
CA LEU A 206 12.75 18.64 18.98
C LEU A 206 13.60 18.11 20.14
N PRO A 207 13.24 18.44 21.40
CA PRO A 207 13.89 17.83 22.56
C PRO A 207 13.76 16.31 22.53
N LYS A 208 14.89 15.61 22.62
CA LYS A 208 14.91 14.13 22.65
C LYS A 208 14.15 13.61 23.85
N LYS A 209 13.24 12.67 23.62
CA LYS A 209 12.54 11.95 24.68
C LYS A 209 13.38 10.76 25.13
N ASN A 210 13.53 10.61 26.46
CA ASN A 210 14.08 9.40 27.05
C ASN A 210 12.95 8.33 27.08
N ASN A 211 13.32 7.06 26.92
CA ASN A 211 12.40 5.90 26.94
C ASN A 211 11.47 5.77 25.71
N ILE A 212 12.00 5.99 24.51
CA ILE A 212 11.37 5.59 23.26
C ILE A 212 12.22 4.48 22.60
N ASP A 213 11.55 3.57 21.87
CA ASP A 213 12.19 2.60 21.03
C ASP A 213 12.63 3.25 19.71
N GLY A 214 13.85 2.91 19.22
CA GLY A 214 14.38 3.45 17.96
C GLY A 214 15.79 4.00 18.09
#